data_965df104c1c79a091f6a5302ebf4a34d
#
_entry.id   965df104c1c79a091f6a5302ebf4a34d
#
_cell.length_a   1.000
_cell.length_b   1.000
_cell.length_c   1.000
_cell.angle_alpha   90.00
_cell.angle_beta   90.00
_cell.angle_gamma   90.00
#
_symmetry.space_group_name_H-M   'P 1'
#
loop_
_entity.id
_entity.type
_entity.pdbx_description
1 polymer ?
#
loop_
_entity_poly.entity_id
_entity_poly.type
_entity_poly.pdbx_seq_one_letter_code
_entity_poly.pdbx_strand_id
1 'polypeptide(L)'
;MCTRQSNSIARQNTRGLLIIRKGNKIFATQRGYGDFKDWWEFPGGKIEAGETPKEALKREIREELSTEISVNEFLCTVEYDYPNLADGRACSRSEDSKQALVSPRSTAAFHLTMHCYLCSLLTEALHLNEHEAAKWLAKDELDSVKWLPADLKVVERIKRRIETL
;
A
#
# COMPACT_ATOMS: atom_id res chain seq x y z
N MET A 1 -44.14 8.96 -7.41
CA MET A 1 -43.27 8.65 -6.26
C MET A 1 -41.88 8.34 -6.79
N CYS A 2 -40.93 9.26 -6.63
CA CYS A 2 -39.59 9.17 -7.20
C CYS A 2 -38.68 8.63 -6.10
N THR A 3 -38.28 7.37 -6.20
CA THR A 3 -37.31 6.76 -5.30
C THR A 3 -35.92 7.30 -5.63
N ARG A 4 -35.38 8.16 -4.75
CA ARG A 4 -33.99 8.57 -4.79
C ARG A 4 -33.13 7.35 -4.48
N GLN A 5 -32.47 6.82 -5.48
CA GLN A 5 -31.33 5.94 -5.28
C GLN A 5 -30.18 6.77 -4.72
N SER A 6 -29.90 6.61 -3.44
CA SER A 6 -28.69 7.12 -2.82
C SER A 6 -27.50 6.28 -3.28
N ASN A 7 -26.85 6.69 -4.37
CA ASN A 7 -25.50 6.23 -4.70
C ASN A 7 -24.58 6.76 -3.60
N SER A 8 -24.22 5.92 -2.64
CA SER A 8 -23.12 6.23 -1.73
C SER A 8 -21.82 6.15 -2.53
N ILE A 9 -21.35 7.32 -2.97
CA ILE A 9 -20.03 7.44 -3.61
C ILE A 9 -19.01 7.07 -2.53
N ALA A 10 -18.36 5.91 -2.69
CA ALA A 10 -17.24 5.52 -1.84
C ALA A 10 -16.18 6.63 -1.85
N ARG A 11 -15.63 6.96 -0.67
CA ARG A 11 -14.54 7.94 -0.60
C ARG A 11 -13.37 7.46 -1.45
N GLN A 12 -12.98 8.26 -2.43
CA GLN A 12 -11.80 7.98 -3.26
C GLN A 12 -10.56 8.48 -2.54
N ASN A 13 -9.59 7.60 -2.32
CA ASN A 13 -8.27 7.93 -1.80
C ASN A 13 -7.21 7.61 -2.84
N THR A 14 -6.49 8.63 -3.28
CA THR A 14 -5.35 8.45 -4.18
C THR A 14 -4.06 8.61 -3.39
N ARG A 15 -3.18 7.61 -3.48
CA ARG A 15 -1.89 7.59 -2.79
C ARG A 15 -0.75 7.37 -3.77
N GLY A 16 0.41 7.94 -3.46
CA GLY A 16 1.68 7.55 -4.03
C GLY A 16 2.32 6.44 -3.19
N LEU A 17 2.94 5.46 -3.82
CA LEU A 17 3.64 4.35 -3.17
C LEU A 17 5.08 4.25 -3.66
N LEU A 18 5.99 4.05 -2.73
CA LEU A 18 7.43 3.98 -2.96
C LEU A 18 7.93 2.56 -2.89
N ILE A 19 8.40 2.06 -4.02
CA ILE A 19 9.12 0.79 -4.07
C ILE A 19 10.61 1.12 -4.03
N ILE A 20 11.15 1.26 -2.81
CA ILE A 20 12.56 1.59 -2.61
C ILE A 20 13.38 0.32 -2.79
N ARG A 21 14.30 0.36 -3.75
CA ARG A 21 15.16 -0.78 -4.09
C ARG A 21 16.62 -0.50 -3.75
N LYS A 22 17.28 -1.49 -3.16
CA LYS A 22 18.74 -1.54 -2.97
C LYS A 22 19.25 -2.92 -3.39
N GLY A 23 19.93 -3.00 -4.54
CA GLY A 23 20.33 -4.29 -5.12
C GLY A 23 19.09 -5.15 -5.45
N ASN A 24 19.06 -6.37 -4.91
CA ASN A 24 17.95 -7.33 -5.05
C ASN A 24 16.91 -7.26 -3.92
N LYS A 25 17.00 -6.23 -3.04
CA LYS A 25 16.10 -6.08 -1.89
C LYS A 25 15.16 -4.90 -2.05
N ILE A 26 13.96 -5.05 -1.50
CA ILE A 26 12.91 -4.04 -1.44
C ILE A 26 12.68 -3.65 0.01
N PHE A 27 12.51 -2.36 0.25
CA PHE A 27 12.25 -1.81 1.57
C PHE A 27 10.76 -1.91 1.91
N ALA A 28 10.46 -2.39 3.10
CA ALA A 28 9.13 -2.50 3.65
C ALA A 28 9.09 -1.94 5.07
N THR A 29 7.97 -1.36 5.45
CA THR A 29 7.73 -0.80 6.79
C THR A 29 6.56 -1.50 7.48
N GLN A 30 6.58 -1.54 8.80
CA GLN A 30 5.54 -2.13 9.62
C GLN A 30 4.73 -1.05 10.33
N ARG A 31 3.42 -1.11 10.22
CA ARG A 31 2.51 -0.16 10.88
C ARG A 31 2.51 -0.36 12.39
N GLY A 32 2.69 0.73 13.13
CA GLY A 32 2.66 0.73 14.59
C GLY A 32 1.28 1.01 15.21
N TYR A 33 0.26 1.39 14.40
CA TYR A 33 -1.05 1.81 14.91
C TYR A 33 -2.20 1.55 13.92
N GLY A 34 -3.43 1.72 14.39
CA GLY A 34 -4.67 1.62 13.59
C GLY A 34 -5.13 0.20 13.35
N ASP A 35 -6.12 0.05 12.45
CA ASP A 35 -6.81 -1.22 12.18
C ASP A 35 -5.92 -2.34 11.62
N PHE A 36 -4.82 -1.95 10.99
CA PHE A 36 -3.83 -2.87 10.43
C PHE A 36 -2.49 -2.78 11.16
N LYS A 37 -2.51 -2.58 12.48
CA LYS A 37 -1.30 -2.64 13.29
C LYS A 37 -0.56 -3.97 13.06
N ASP A 38 0.79 -3.92 13.06
CA ASP A 38 1.70 -5.04 12.82
C ASP A 38 1.71 -5.58 11.36
N TRP A 39 0.89 -5.04 10.45
CA TRP A 39 0.95 -5.39 9.05
C TRP A 39 2.01 -4.56 8.32
N TRP A 40 2.50 -5.11 7.20
CA TRP A 40 3.55 -4.50 6.41
C TRP A 40 2.99 -3.76 5.20
N GLU A 41 3.64 -2.66 4.88
CA GLU A 41 3.27 -1.80 3.75
C GLU A 41 4.52 -1.22 3.08
N PHE A 42 4.34 -0.69 1.88
CA PHE A 42 5.34 0.16 1.26
C PHE A 42 5.20 1.59 1.76
N PRO A 43 6.33 2.32 1.99
CA PRO A 43 6.25 3.73 2.35
C PRO A 43 5.49 4.53 1.30
N GLY A 44 4.78 5.57 1.72
CA GLY A 44 4.05 6.45 0.83
C GLY A 44 2.80 7.02 1.45
N GLY A 45 2.22 7.99 0.78
CA GLY A 45 1.12 8.73 1.37
C GLY A 45 0.12 9.29 0.39
N LYS A 46 -0.78 10.08 0.95
CA LYS A 46 -1.86 10.71 0.21
C LYS A 46 -1.32 11.79 -0.72
N ILE A 47 -1.81 11.82 -1.94
CA ILE A 47 -1.55 12.93 -2.87
C ILE A 47 -2.47 14.07 -2.51
N GLU A 48 -1.92 15.22 -2.15
CA GLU A 48 -2.67 16.40 -1.79
C GLU A 48 -3.11 17.22 -3.01
N ALA A 49 -4.07 18.13 -2.82
CA ALA A 49 -4.57 18.96 -3.89
C ALA A 49 -3.48 19.87 -4.47
N GLY A 50 -3.27 19.78 -5.80
CA GLY A 50 -2.24 20.56 -6.50
C GLY A 50 -0.85 19.93 -6.50
N GLU A 51 -0.68 18.77 -5.87
CA GLU A 51 0.56 18.04 -5.78
C GLU A 51 0.63 16.95 -6.86
N THR A 52 1.77 16.79 -7.49
CA THR A 52 2.01 15.64 -8.37
C THR A 52 2.32 14.40 -7.53
N PRO A 53 2.10 13.17 -8.05
CA PRO A 53 2.46 11.95 -7.31
C PRO A 53 3.93 11.92 -6.87
N LYS A 54 4.85 12.45 -7.69
CA LYS A 54 6.28 12.50 -7.35
C LYS A 54 6.61 13.49 -6.24
N GLU A 55 5.90 14.61 -6.17
CA GLU A 55 6.05 15.60 -5.10
C GLU A 55 5.51 15.04 -3.78
N ALA A 56 4.32 14.42 -3.81
CA ALA A 56 3.75 13.73 -2.66
C ALA A 56 4.73 12.70 -2.09
N LEU A 57 5.31 11.86 -2.95
CA LEU A 57 6.26 10.83 -2.54
C LEU A 57 7.50 11.40 -1.87
N LYS A 58 8.06 12.50 -2.38
CA LYS A 58 9.22 13.17 -1.78
C LYS A 58 8.89 13.81 -0.44
N ARG A 59 7.69 14.34 -0.27
CA ARG A 59 7.22 14.91 0.99
C ARG A 59 7.03 13.79 2.03
N GLU A 60 6.25 12.78 1.70
CA GLU A 60 5.95 11.65 2.60
C GLU A 60 7.23 10.96 3.09
N ILE A 61 8.21 10.71 2.21
CA ILE A 61 9.44 10.03 2.63
C ILE A 61 10.29 10.87 3.59
N ARG A 62 10.25 12.20 3.47
CA ARG A 62 10.91 13.09 4.44
C ARG A 62 10.21 13.03 5.79
N GLU A 63 8.88 13.00 5.79
CA GLU A 63 8.05 12.94 7.00
C GLU A 63 8.18 11.58 7.69
N GLU A 64 8.03 10.48 6.94
CA GLU A 64 8.05 9.13 7.50
C GLU A 64 9.44 8.58 7.82
N LEU A 65 10.45 8.88 7.00
CA LEU A 65 11.77 8.26 7.09
C LEU A 65 12.94 9.24 7.22
N SER A 66 12.69 10.55 7.28
CA SER A 66 13.73 11.61 7.36
C SER A 66 14.86 11.46 6.34
N THR A 67 14.53 11.03 5.11
CA THR A 67 15.50 10.77 4.03
C THR A 67 15.04 11.38 2.73
N GLU A 68 15.88 11.29 1.71
CA GLU A 68 15.57 11.73 0.35
C GLU A 68 15.70 10.60 -0.66
N ILE A 69 14.90 10.69 -1.71
CA ILE A 69 14.81 9.69 -2.77
C ILE A 69 14.93 10.29 -4.16
N SER A 70 15.40 9.46 -5.08
CA SER A 70 15.19 9.64 -6.51
C SER A 70 14.00 8.79 -6.93
N VAL A 71 12.99 9.42 -7.55
CA VAL A 71 11.87 8.70 -8.17
C VAL A 71 12.25 8.36 -9.59
N ASN A 72 12.60 7.10 -9.82
CA ASN A 72 13.22 6.65 -11.07
C ASN A 72 12.20 6.32 -12.14
N GLU A 73 11.22 5.48 -11.82
CA GLU A 73 10.32 4.90 -12.81
C GLU A 73 8.92 4.67 -12.25
N PHE A 74 7.89 4.91 -13.07
CA PHE A 74 6.53 4.49 -12.78
C PHE A 74 6.42 2.97 -12.98
N LEU A 75 5.95 2.25 -11.96
CA LEU A 75 5.81 0.82 -11.99
C LEU A 75 4.42 0.37 -12.44
N CYS A 76 3.40 0.82 -11.73
CA CYS A 76 2.00 0.47 -12.01
C CYS A 76 1.03 1.34 -11.21
N THR A 77 -0.25 1.28 -11.60
CA THR A 77 -1.37 1.68 -10.75
C THR A 77 -2.07 0.43 -10.23
N VAL A 78 -2.39 0.44 -8.94
CA VAL A 78 -3.19 -0.60 -8.27
C VAL A 78 -4.42 0.03 -7.67
N GLU A 79 -5.56 -0.61 -7.89
CA GLU A 79 -6.83 -0.23 -7.29
C GLU A 79 -7.32 -1.32 -6.33
N TYR A 80 -7.86 -0.88 -5.19
CA TYR A 80 -8.35 -1.78 -4.16
C TYR A 80 -9.56 -1.18 -3.43
N ASP A 81 -10.61 -1.97 -3.31
CA ASP A 81 -11.81 -1.63 -2.55
C ASP A 81 -11.73 -2.23 -1.15
N TYR A 82 -11.57 -1.37 -0.15
CA TYR A 82 -11.62 -1.80 1.24
C TYR A 82 -13.08 -1.99 1.68
N PRO A 83 -13.43 -3.17 2.21
CA PRO A 83 -14.77 -3.41 2.71
C PRO A 83 -15.04 -2.54 3.95
N ASN A 84 -16.32 -2.24 4.17
CA ASN A 84 -16.75 -1.56 5.40
C ASN A 84 -16.59 -2.52 6.59
N LEU A 85 -15.66 -2.22 7.49
CA LEU A 85 -15.38 -3.03 8.68
C LEU A 85 -16.40 -2.80 9.82
N ALA A 86 -17.50 -2.07 9.56
CA ALA A 86 -18.53 -1.74 10.56
C ALA A 86 -19.19 -2.96 11.23
N ASP A 87 -19.00 -4.18 10.70
CA ASP A 87 -19.60 -5.42 11.21
C ASP A 87 -18.69 -6.21 12.17
N GLY A 88 -17.65 -5.60 12.74
CA GLY A 88 -16.86 -6.17 13.85
C GLY A 88 -16.19 -7.53 13.61
N ARG A 89 -16.13 -7.99 12.37
CA ARG A 89 -15.42 -9.21 12.00
C ARG A 89 -14.05 -8.88 11.44
N ALA A 90 -13.07 -8.77 12.34
CA ALA A 90 -11.68 -8.93 11.96
C ALA A 90 -11.55 -10.17 11.07
N CYS A 91 -10.90 -10.02 9.91
CA CYS A 91 -10.59 -11.15 9.04
C CYS A 91 -9.59 -12.10 9.75
N SER A 92 -10.12 -12.94 10.67
CA SER A 92 -9.38 -14.08 11.17
C SER A 92 -9.39 -15.13 10.06
N ARG A 93 -8.27 -15.26 9.35
CA ARG A 93 -8.04 -16.39 8.47
C ARG A 93 -8.02 -17.68 9.31
N SER A 94 -9.09 -18.47 9.21
CA SER A 94 -8.96 -19.91 9.28
C SER A 94 -8.56 -20.41 7.89
N GLU A 95 -7.43 -21.11 7.82
CA GLU A 95 -6.97 -21.84 6.63
C GLU A 95 -7.90 -23.02 6.38
N ASP A 96 -9.02 -22.80 5.76
CA ASP A 96 -9.83 -23.79 5.07
C ASP A 96 -11.13 -23.11 4.62
N SER A 97 -11.16 -22.69 3.37
CA SER A 97 -12.40 -22.72 2.60
C SER A 97 -12.17 -22.11 1.21
N LYS A 98 -12.13 -22.99 0.24
CA LYS A 98 -12.51 -22.67 -1.13
C LYS A 98 -13.92 -22.10 -1.12
N GLN A 99 -14.09 -20.95 -1.83
CA GLN A 99 -15.38 -20.30 -2.08
C GLN A 99 -16.00 -19.51 -0.92
N ALA A 100 -15.46 -18.31 -0.67
CA ALA A 100 -16.30 -17.23 -0.16
C ALA A 100 -17.05 -16.63 -1.36
N LEU A 101 -18.30 -17.01 -1.54
CA LEU A 101 -19.29 -16.30 -2.36
C LEU A 101 -19.40 -14.89 -1.81
N VAL A 102 -18.77 -13.93 -2.47
CA VAL A 102 -18.94 -12.51 -2.18
C VAL A 102 -20.38 -12.17 -2.52
N SER A 103 -21.18 -11.99 -1.50
CA SER A 103 -22.54 -11.47 -1.64
C SER A 103 -22.48 -10.10 -2.33
N PRO A 104 -23.30 -9.80 -3.37
CA PRO A 104 -23.18 -8.59 -4.20
C PRO A 104 -23.65 -7.29 -3.52
N ARG A 105 -23.59 -7.18 -2.19
CA ARG A 105 -24.03 -6.02 -1.39
C ARG A 105 -23.00 -5.48 -0.43
N SER A 106 -21.71 -5.81 -0.58
CA SER A 106 -20.67 -5.12 0.18
C SER A 106 -20.39 -3.78 -0.50
N THR A 107 -20.98 -2.71 0.02
CA THR A 107 -20.57 -1.35 -0.34
C THR A 107 -19.15 -1.15 0.20
N ALA A 108 -18.18 -0.92 -0.69
CA ALA A 108 -16.81 -0.62 -0.28
C ALA A 108 -16.80 0.60 0.65
N ALA A 109 -16.08 0.53 1.78
CA ALA A 109 -15.94 1.66 2.70
C ALA A 109 -15.19 2.81 2.04
N PHE A 110 -14.17 2.48 1.24
CA PHE A 110 -13.48 3.42 0.38
C PHE A 110 -12.75 2.71 -0.76
N HIS A 111 -12.61 3.43 -1.85
CA HIS A 111 -11.81 3.02 -3.00
C HIS A 111 -10.42 3.62 -2.89
N LEU A 112 -9.39 2.78 -3.00
CA LEU A 112 -7.98 3.18 -2.95
C LEU A 112 -7.34 3.01 -4.31
N THR A 113 -6.80 4.11 -4.85
CA THR A 113 -5.95 4.11 -6.04
C THR A 113 -4.51 4.40 -5.62
N MET A 114 -3.57 3.52 -5.95
CA MET A 114 -2.15 3.65 -5.62
C MET A 114 -1.31 3.77 -6.88
N HIS A 115 -0.57 4.87 -7.01
CA HIS A 115 0.44 5.06 -8.05
C HIS A 115 1.80 4.64 -7.51
N CYS A 116 2.31 3.52 -7.99
CA CYS A 116 3.54 2.90 -7.51
C CYS A 116 4.74 3.30 -8.36
N TYR A 117 5.81 3.74 -7.71
CA TYR A 117 7.05 4.17 -8.36
C TYR A 117 8.25 3.41 -7.80
N LEU A 118 9.13 3.00 -8.69
CA LEU A 118 10.45 2.47 -8.32
C LEU A 118 11.36 3.63 -7.95
N CYS A 119 11.98 3.55 -6.78
CA CYS A 119 12.76 4.62 -6.20
C CYS A 119 14.11 4.11 -5.67
N SER A 120 15.07 5.02 -5.57
CA SER A 120 16.35 4.78 -4.95
C SER A 120 16.59 5.80 -3.84
N LEU A 121 17.24 5.38 -2.76
CA LEU A 121 17.68 6.30 -1.71
C LEU A 121 18.81 7.17 -2.23
N LEU A 122 18.77 8.46 -1.92
CA LEU A 122 19.88 9.39 -2.15
C LEU A 122 20.87 9.42 -0.97
N THR A 123 20.40 8.99 0.21
CA THR A 123 21.24 8.86 1.42
C THR A 123 21.00 7.50 2.06
N GLU A 124 21.98 6.96 2.77
CA GLU A 124 21.85 5.67 3.49
C GLU A 124 21.17 5.83 4.87
N ALA A 125 21.05 7.06 5.37
CA ALA A 125 20.44 7.33 6.65
C ALA A 125 18.90 7.22 6.52
N LEU A 126 18.32 6.32 7.30
CA LEU A 126 16.88 6.12 7.44
C LEU A 126 16.50 6.23 8.92
N HIS A 127 15.51 7.05 9.23
CA HIS A 127 14.92 7.15 10.55
C HIS A 127 13.43 6.88 10.45
N LEU A 128 12.97 5.89 11.21
CA LEU A 128 11.54 5.57 11.27
C LEU A 128 10.85 6.57 12.22
N ASN A 129 10.05 7.46 11.67
CA ASN A 129 9.33 8.46 12.47
C ASN A 129 7.94 7.97 12.87
N GLU A 130 7.27 7.22 12.00
CA GLU A 130 5.88 6.79 12.17
C GLU A 130 5.70 5.26 12.20
N HIS A 131 6.68 4.51 11.71
CA HIS A 131 6.62 3.06 11.60
C HIS A 131 7.32 2.38 12.77
N GLU A 132 6.79 1.22 13.20
CA GLU A 132 7.33 0.44 14.31
C GLU A 132 8.60 -0.32 13.95
N ALA A 133 8.67 -0.81 12.70
CA ALA A 133 9.81 -1.54 12.19
C ALA A 133 9.97 -1.36 10.68
N ALA A 134 11.14 -1.73 10.17
CA ALA A 134 11.43 -1.78 8.75
C ALA A 134 12.31 -2.98 8.40
N LYS A 135 12.19 -3.47 7.16
CA LYS A 135 13.01 -4.57 6.63
C LYS A 135 13.38 -4.33 5.18
N TRP A 136 14.56 -4.84 4.82
CA TRP A 136 14.97 -5.05 3.44
C TRP A 136 14.69 -6.51 3.07
N LEU A 137 13.70 -6.75 2.22
CA LEU A 137 13.25 -8.07 1.83
C LEU A 137 13.78 -8.42 0.45
N ALA A 138 14.45 -9.56 0.32
CA ALA A 138 14.76 -10.14 -0.98
C ALA A 138 13.50 -10.72 -1.63
N LYS A 139 13.55 -11.06 -2.92
CA LYS A 139 12.38 -11.55 -3.67
C LYS A 139 11.72 -12.76 -3.00
N ASP A 140 12.50 -13.71 -2.54
CA ASP A 140 12.07 -14.93 -1.83
C ASP A 140 11.57 -14.68 -0.41
N GLU A 141 11.93 -13.51 0.16
CA GLU A 141 11.47 -13.07 1.49
C GLU A 141 10.17 -12.25 1.45
N LEU A 142 9.70 -11.83 0.27
CA LEU A 142 8.50 -10.98 0.16
C LEU A 142 7.23 -11.64 0.73
N ASP A 143 7.17 -12.98 0.76
CA ASP A 143 6.04 -13.71 1.36
C ASP A 143 6.21 -13.97 2.87
N SER A 144 7.35 -13.59 3.45
CA SER A 144 7.65 -13.81 4.87
C SER A 144 6.94 -12.86 5.82
N VAL A 145 6.31 -11.82 5.29
CA VAL A 145 5.62 -10.78 6.07
C VAL A 145 4.15 -10.65 5.67
N LYS A 146 3.33 -10.18 6.61
CA LYS A 146 1.90 -9.98 6.40
C LYS A 146 1.64 -8.60 5.79
N TRP A 147 1.53 -8.54 4.48
CA TRP A 147 1.26 -7.30 3.75
C TRP A 147 -0.18 -6.81 3.91
N LEU A 148 -0.38 -5.49 3.85
CA LEU A 148 -1.69 -4.91 3.64
C LEU A 148 -2.34 -5.47 2.37
N PRO A 149 -3.67 -5.68 2.34
CA PRO A 149 -4.34 -6.28 1.19
C PRO A 149 -4.08 -5.58 -0.15
N ALA A 150 -4.02 -4.25 -0.15
CA ALA A 150 -3.71 -3.48 -1.35
C ALA A 150 -2.24 -3.63 -1.77
N ASP A 151 -1.32 -3.61 -0.80
CA ASP A 151 0.13 -3.76 -1.03
C ASP A 151 0.49 -5.14 -1.56
N LEU A 152 -0.24 -6.18 -1.17
CA LEU A 152 -0.05 -7.52 -1.70
C LEU A 152 -0.17 -7.57 -3.23
N LYS A 153 -1.10 -6.80 -3.82
CA LYS A 153 -1.21 -6.68 -5.28
C LYS A 153 0.05 -6.04 -5.91
N VAL A 154 0.66 -5.11 -5.20
CA VAL A 154 1.93 -4.48 -5.63
C VAL A 154 3.07 -5.49 -5.56
N VAL A 155 3.15 -6.26 -4.48
CA VAL A 155 4.14 -7.34 -4.30
C VAL A 155 4.09 -8.34 -5.47
N GLU A 156 2.90 -8.76 -5.88
CA GLU A 156 2.73 -9.65 -7.04
C GLU A 156 3.27 -9.03 -8.35
N ARG A 157 3.08 -7.72 -8.55
CA ARG A 157 3.62 -7.01 -9.71
C ARG A 157 5.15 -6.93 -9.67
N ILE A 158 5.70 -6.65 -8.49
CA ILE A 158 7.16 -6.59 -8.28
C ILE A 158 7.80 -7.95 -8.57
N LYS A 159 7.24 -9.04 -8.05
CA LYS A 159 7.75 -10.40 -8.27
C LYS A 159 7.88 -10.75 -9.76
N ARG A 160 6.86 -10.43 -10.56
CA ARG A 160 6.87 -10.66 -12.01
C ARG A 160 7.93 -9.83 -12.72
N ARG A 161 8.19 -8.60 -12.26
CA ARG A 161 9.12 -7.69 -12.92
C ARG A 161 10.59 -7.95 -12.54
N ILE A 162 10.86 -8.40 -11.33
CA ILE A 162 12.22 -8.75 -10.87
C ILE A 162 12.78 -9.96 -11.66
N GLU A 163 11.95 -10.76 -12.30
CA GLU A 163 12.40 -11.82 -13.23
C GLU A 163 12.96 -11.28 -14.53
N THR A 164 12.68 -10.03 -14.86
CA THR A 164 13.07 -9.39 -16.14
C THR A 164 14.17 -8.33 -15.96
N LEU A 165 14.64 -8.06 -14.75
CA LEU A 165 15.72 -7.12 -14.38
C LEU A 165 16.95 -7.86 -13.88
#